data_4ee9271c47c3acfa7e251c2058cc149e
#
_entry.id   4ee9271c47c3acfa7e251c2058cc149e
#
_cell.length_a   1.000
_cell.length_b   1.000
_cell.length_c   1.000
_cell.angle_alpha   90.00
_cell.angle_beta   90.00
_cell.angle_gamma   90.00
#
_symmetry.space_group_name_H-M   'P 1'
#
loop_
_entity.id
_entity.type
_entity.pdbx_description
1 polymer ?
#
loop_
_entity_poly.entity_id
_entity_poly.type
_entity_poly.pdbx_seq_one_letter_code
_entity_poly.pdbx_strand_id
1 'polypeptide(L)'
;DNAMECELLVKAAQRVGTTVRTLIRVNPGVEAHTHKYIVTAHLDSKFGISISRMEDIRDMIQTLTSIPNIAFEGFHSHIGSQIFDKDAYVAEIQTLMKFVDDMQKAYGITTKALNLGGGFAAYYTSEDHPIPLQEVCQTILDTCKWERDRYQLPLEKLMIEPGRSIVAEAGST
;
A
#
# COMPACT_ATOMS: atom_id res chain seq x y z
N ASP A 1 2.59 -5.51 9.46
CA ASP A 1 2.92 -6.62 8.55
C ASP A 1 2.28 -7.96 8.94
N ASN A 2 2.00 -8.20 10.23
CA ASN A 2 1.52 -9.51 10.69
C ASN A 2 0.66 -9.40 11.98
N ALA A 3 -0.01 -10.49 12.36
CA ALA A 3 -0.91 -10.52 13.51
C ALA A 3 -0.20 -10.24 14.85
N MET A 4 1.04 -10.71 15.02
CA MET A 4 1.80 -10.48 16.26
C MET A 4 2.10 -8.99 16.46
N GLU A 5 2.38 -8.24 15.41
CA GLU A 5 2.56 -6.77 15.50
C GLU A 5 1.28 -6.06 15.93
N CYS A 6 0.11 -6.54 15.50
CA CYS A 6 -1.16 -5.98 15.95
C CYS A 6 -1.33 -6.13 17.47
N GLU A 7 -1.01 -7.30 18.02
CA GLU A 7 -1.06 -7.53 19.47
C GLU A 7 -0.05 -6.65 20.23
N LEU A 8 1.17 -6.52 19.71
CA LEU A 8 2.20 -5.66 20.30
C LEU A 8 1.77 -4.20 20.28
N LEU A 9 1.18 -3.75 19.17
CA LEU A 9 0.68 -2.38 19.04
C LEU A 9 -0.45 -2.09 20.00
N VAL A 10 -1.40 -3.02 20.19
CA VAL A 10 -2.47 -2.88 21.19
C VAL A 10 -1.88 -2.67 22.59
N LYS A 11 -0.92 -3.51 22.99
CA LYS A 11 -0.23 -3.38 24.29
C LYS A 11 0.51 -2.04 24.42
N ALA A 12 1.17 -1.59 23.38
CA ALA A 12 1.90 -0.32 23.38
C ALA A 12 0.95 0.88 23.44
N ALA A 13 -0.12 0.91 22.65
CA ALA A 13 -1.11 1.97 22.63
C ALA A 13 -1.80 2.16 23.99
N GLN A 14 -2.13 1.05 24.68
CA GLN A 14 -2.70 1.08 26.02
C GLN A 14 -1.75 1.75 27.05
N ARG A 15 -0.44 1.52 26.91
CA ARG A 15 0.56 2.10 27.84
C ARG A 15 0.77 3.59 27.62
N VAL A 16 0.73 4.03 26.36
CA VAL A 16 1.00 5.43 26.00
C VAL A 16 -0.22 6.32 26.19
N GLY A 17 -1.43 5.77 26.11
CA GLY A 17 -2.68 6.50 26.34
C GLY A 17 -3.03 7.51 25.24
N THR A 18 -2.37 7.42 24.07
CA THR A 18 -2.65 8.27 22.90
C THR A 18 -3.35 7.49 21.81
N THR A 19 -4.06 8.17 20.91
CA THR A 19 -4.66 7.54 19.73
C THR A 19 -3.60 7.29 18.67
N VAL A 20 -3.50 6.04 18.23
CA VAL A 20 -2.59 5.57 17.18
C VAL A 20 -3.40 5.34 15.90
N ARG A 21 -2.99 5.97 14.81
CA ARG A 21 -3.58 5.77 13.48
C ARG A 21 -2.79 4.70 12.76
N THR A 22 -3.47 3.71 12.19
CA THR A 22 -2.82 2.51 11.64
C THR A 22 -3.23 2.20 10.22
N LEU A 23 -2.27 1.69 9.47
CA LEU A 23 -2.48 1.02 8.19
C LEU A 23 -1.98 -0.43 8.31
N ILE A 24 -2.70 -1.38 7.71
CA ILE A 24 -2.20 -2.74 7.57
C ILE A 24 -1.46 -2.86 6.25
N ARG A 25 -0.23 -3.37 6.29
CA ARG A 25 0.53 -3.66 5.08
C ARG A 25 0.03 -4.93 4.43
N VAL A 26 -0.40 -4.79 3.17
CA VAL A 26 -0.87 -5.89 2.33
C VAL A 26 0.02 -6.07 1.11
N ASN A 27 0.05 -7.29 0.61
CA ASN A 27 0.72 -7.61 -0.65
C ASN A 27 -0.33 -7.82 -1.74
N PRO A 28 -0.40 -6.93 -2.76
CA PRO A 28 -1.34 -7.07 -3.87
C PRO A 28 -0.95 -8.17 -4.88
N GLY A 29 0.25 -8.78 -4.76
CA GLY A 29 0.74 -9.78 -5.71
C GLY A 29 1.14 -9.20 -7.07
N VAL A 30 1.41 -7.91 -7.15
CA VAL A 30 1.90 -7.22 -8.36
C VAL A 30 3.41 -7.16 -8.33
N GLU A 31 4.07 -7.65 -9.39
CA GLU A 31 5.53 -7.56 -9.55
C GLU A 31 5.90 -6.48 -10.55
N ALA A 32 6.75 -5.54 -10.12
CA ALA A 32 7.17 -4.39 -10.91
C ALA A 32 8.18 -4.72 -12.04
N HIS A 33 8.74 -5.93 -12.09
CA HIS A 33 9.84 -6.30 -12.99
C HIS A 33 9.45 -7.25 -14.14
N THR A 34 8.17 -7.57 -14.34
CA THR A 34 7.73 -8.47 -15.41
C THR A 34 7.06 -7.67 -16.53
N HIS A 35 7.47 -7.90 -17.80
CA HIS A 35 6.83 -7.32 -18.99
C HIS A 35 5.35 -7.72 -19.19
N LYS A 36 4.85 -8.62 -18.38
CA LYS A 36 3.42 -8.91 -18.21
C LYS A 36 3.15 -8.84 -16.71
N TYR A 37 2.44 -7.82 -16.28
CA TYR A 37 1.94 -7.71 -14.91
C TYR A 37 1.03 -8.90 -14.62
N ILE A 38 1.66 -10.01 -14.28
CA ILE A 38 0.97 -11.21 -13.85
C ILE A 38 0.72 -10.98 -12.35
N VAL A 39 -0.54 -10.88 -11.97
CA VAL A 39 -0.96 -11.00 -10.57
C VAL A 39 -0.62 -12.44 -10.16
N THR A 40 0.62 -12.65 -9.79
CA THR A 40 1.06 -13.91 -9.19
C THR A 40 0.83 -13.79 -7.69
N ALA A 41 -0.14 -14.55 -7.20
CA ALA A 41 -0.30 -14.73 -5.77
C ALA A 41 0.92 -15.48 -5.22
N HIS A 42 2.08 -14.81 -5.10
CA HIS A 42 3.19 -15.34 -4.34
C HIS A 42 2.79 -15.36 -2.86
N LEU A 43 2.40 -16.55 -2.41
CA LEU A 43 2.05 -16.84 -1.01
C LEU A 43 3.25 -16.59 -0.05
N ASP A 44 4.46 -16.44 -0.58
CA ASP A 44 5.71 -16.29 0.15
C ASP A 44 6.27 -14.85 0.11
N SER A 45 5.40 -13.84 0.11
CA SER A 45 5.90 -12.47 0.31
C SER A 45 6.55 -12.35 1.68
N LYS A 46 7.78 -11.84 1.69
CA LYS A 46 8.53 -11.53 2.92
C LYS A 46 7.86 -10.41 3.74
N PHE A 47 7.06 -9.56 3.11
CA PHE A 47 6.46 -8.37 3.70
C PHE A 47 4.98 -8.26 3.38
N GLY A 48 4.20 -7.90 4.40
CA GLY A 48 2.76 -7.71 4.28
C GLY A 48 1.99 -9.04 4.15
N ILE A 49 0.69 -8.95 4.33
CA ILE A 49 -0.23 -10.08 4.17
C ILE A 49 -0.80 -10.10 2.75
N SER A 50 -0.85 -11.25 2.10
CA SER A 50 -1.48 -11.37 0.79
C SER A 50 -2.95 -10.94 0.86
N ILE A 51 -3.39 -10.12 -0.12
CA ILE A 51 -4.79 -9.70 -0.22
C ILE A 51 -5.77 -10.88 -0.41
N SER A 52 -5.29 -12.05 -0.84
CA SER A 52 -6.09 -13.26 -0.91
C SER A 52 -6.51 -13.81 0.46
N ARG A 53 -5.82 -13.40 1.54
CA ARG A 53 -6.09 -13.81 2.92
C ARG A 53 -7.00 -12.80 3.63
N MET A 54 -8.16 -12.53 3.05
CA MET A 54 -9.08 -11.50 3.54
C MET A 54 -9.57 -11.76 4.97
N GLU A 55 -9.77 -13.01 5.35
CA GLU A 55 -10.20 -13.38 6.71
C GLU A 55 -9.13 -13.03 7.75
N ASP A 56 -7.87 -13.33 7.48
CA ASP A 56 -6.77 -12.99 8.38
C ASP A 56 -6.61 -11.47 8.52
N ILE A 57 -6.78 -10.73 7.41
CA ILE A 57 -6.73 -9.27 7.43
C ILE A 57 -7.89 -8.70 8.25
N ARG A 58 -9.11 -9.24 8.13
CA ARG A 58 -10.25 -8.89 8.97
C ARG A 58 -9.93 -9.11 10.46
N ASP A 59 -9.37 -10.25 10.81
CA ASP A 59 -9.05 -10.59 12.20
C ASP A 59 -7.97 -9.67 12.78
N MET A 60 -6.99 -9.27 11.97
CA MET A 60 -6.01 -8.25 12.36
C MET A 60 -6.67 -6.90 12.62
N ILE A 61 -7.63 -6.47 11.78
CA ILE A 61 -8.37 -5.22 11.98
C ILE A 61 -9.18 -5.30 13.26
N GLN A 62 -9.87 -6.41 13.52
CA GLN A 62 -10.61 -6.62 14.76
C GLN A 62 -9.70 -6.55 15.99
N THR A 63 -8.52 -7.16 15.93
CA THR A 63 -7.52 -7.07 17.00
C THR A 63 -7.09 -5.61 17.25
N LEU A 64 -6.77 -4.86 16.20
CA LEU A 64 -6.37 -3.46 16.33
C LEU A 64 -7.49 -2.59 16.91
N THR A 65 -8.71 -2.78 16.45
CA THR A 65 -9.87 -1.99 16.87
C THR A 65 -10.52 -2.48 18.16
N SER A 66 -9.94 -3.49 18.83
CA SER A 66 -10.42 -4.00 20.12
C SER A 66 -10.30 -2.97 21.26
N ILE A 67 -9.50 -1.92 21.07
CA ILE A 67 -9.34 -0.83 22.01
C ILE A 67 -9.60 0.53 21.33
N PRO A 68 -10.14 1.52 22.07
CA PRO A 68 -10.48 2.82 21.49
C PRO A 68 -9.27 3.67 21.07
N ASN A 69 -8.10 3.29 21.55
CA ASN A 69 -6.85 4.03 21.29
C ASN A 69 -6.24 3.73 19.92
N ILE A 70 -6.79 2.80 19.14
CA ILE A 70 -6.31 2.50 17.79
C ILE A 70 -7.40 2.81 16.78
N ALA A 71 -7.06 3.66 15.82
CA ALA A 71 -7.89 3.95 14.65
C ALA A 71 -7.31 3.22 13.44
N PHE A 72 -8.02 2.23 12.92
CA PHE A 72 -7.71 1.67 11.61
C PHE A 72 -8.16 2.66 10.54
N GLU A 73 -7.23 3.08 9.66
CA GLU A 73 -7.52 4.03 8.58
C GLU A 73 -7.54 3.37 7.21
N GLY A 74 -6.82 2.26 7.02
CA GLY A 74 -6.77 1.60 5.73
C GLY A 74 -5.54 0.75 5.51
N PHE A 75 -5.05 0.73 4.27
CA PHE A 75 -4.03 -0.21 3.85
C PHE A 75 -2.78 0.50 3.31
N HIS A 76 -1.66 -0.20 3.41
CA HIS A 76 -0.39 0.15 2.82
C HIS A 76 0.09 -1.01 1.94
N SER A 77 0.71 -0.69 0.81
CA SER A 77 1.42 -1.65 -0.02
C SER A 77 2.77 -1.09 -0.47
N HIS A 78 3.61 -1.95 -0.98
CA HIS A 78 4.88 -1.56 -1.59
C HIS A 78 5.31 -2.65 -2.54
N ILE A 79 5.32 -2.38 -3.84
CA ILE A 79 5.48 -3.37 -4.90
C ILE A 79 6.93 -3.54 -5.38
N GLY A 80 7.87 -2.79 -4.83
CA GLY A 80 9.28 -2.95 -5.18
C GLY A 80 10.09 -1.67 -5.15
N SER A 81 11.30 -1.72 -5.72
CA SER A 81 12.27 -0.63 -5.77
C SER A 81 12.82 -0.49 -7.19
N GLN A 82 13.23 0.74 -7.60
CA GLN A 82 13.69 1.01 -8.96
C GLN A 82 12.66 0.63 -10.02
N ILE A 83 11.44 1.12 -9.85
CA ILE A 83 10.32 0.86 -10.75
C ILE A 83 10.36 1.88 -11.88
N PHE A 84 10.71 1.43 -13.08
CA PHE A 84 10.83 2.26 -14.28
C PHE A 84 9.55 2.32 -15.11
N ASP A 85 8.54 1.51 -14.76
CA ASP A 85 7.28 1.43 -15.51
C ASP A 85 6.10 1.90 -14.63
N LYS A 86 5.42 2.96 -15.06
CA LYS A 86 4.26 3.49 -14.37
C LYS A 86 3.05 2.56 -14.38
N ASP A 87 2.98 1.63 -15.34
CA ASP A 87 1.88 0.67 -15.42
C ASP A 87 1.89 -0.31 -14.24
N ALA A 88 3.03 -0.50 -13.58
CA ALA A 88 3.10 -1.24 -12.33
C ALA A 88 2.26 -0.59 -11.23
N TYR A 89 2.31 0.73 -11.10
CA TYR A 89 1.47 1.48 -10.15
C TYR A 89 -0.01 1.45 -10.53
N VAL A 90 -0.32 1.47 -11.84
CA VAL A 90 -1.70 1.31 -12.32
C VAL A 90 -2.26 -0.04 -11.90
N ALA A 91 -1.51 -1.12 -12.13
CA ALA A 91 -1.91 -2.48 -11.74
C ALA A 91 -2.06 -2.63 -10.22
N GLU A 92 -1.14 -2.04 -9.44
CA GLU A 92 -1.21 -2.00 -7.98
C GLU A 92 -2.52 -1.34 -7.51
N ILE A 93 -2.81 -0.13 -8.03
CA ILE A 93 -3.99 0.65 -7.65
C ILE A 93 -5.27 -0.10 -7.99
N GLN A 94 -5.38 -0.64 -9.21
CA GLN A 94 -6.56 -1.39 -9.63
C GLN A 94 -6.82 -2.60 -8.74
N THR A 95 -5.76 -3.33 -8.41
CA THR A 95 -5.83 -4.51 -7.54
C THR A 95 -6.23 -4.13 -6.12
N LEU A 96 -5.63 -3.09 -5.54
CA LEU A 96 -5.94 -2.62 -4.20
C LEU A 96 -7.34 -2.03 -4.09
N MET A 97 -7.80 -1.25 -5.06
CA MET A 97 -9.14 -0.67 -5.03
C MET A 97 -10.22 -1.75 -5.09
N LYS A 98 -10.00 -2.78 -5.93
CA LYS A 98 -10.89 -3.95 -5.94
C LYS A 98 -10.88 -4.67 -4.59
N PHE A 99 -9.71 -4.90 -4.01
CA PHE A 99 -9.59 -5.52 -2.68
C PHE A 99 -10.31 -4.72 -1.60
N VAL A 100 -10.17 -3.39 -1.61
CA VAL A 100 -10.87 -2.50 -0.66
C VAL A 100 -12.39 -2.62 -0.81
N ASP A 101 -12.90 -2.66 -2.03
CA ASP A 101 -14.31 -2.87 -2.33
C ASP A 101 -14.79 -4.24 -1.83
N ASP A 102 -14.00 -5.30 -2.06
CA ASP A 102 -14.30 -6.65 -1.57
C ASP A 102 -14.34 -6.69 -0.02
N MET A 103 -13.40 -6.04 0.67
CA MET A 103 -13.37 -5.95 2.14
C MET A 103 -14.58 -5.18 2.69
N GLN A 104 -14.99 -4.11 2.01
CA GLN A 104 -16.18 -3.35 2.40
C GLN A 104 -17.45 -4.19 2.22
N LYS A 105 -17.60 -4.89 1.10
CA LYS A 105 -18.78 -5.72 0.80
C LYS A 105 -18.88 -6.95 1.68
N ALA A 106 -17.75 -7.63 1.91
CA ALA A 106 -17.73 -8.88 2.68
C ALA A 106 -17.82 -8.66 4.19
N TYR A 107 -17.18 -7.60 4.71
CA TYR A 107 -16.98 -7.43 6.15
C TYR A 107 -17.42 -6.07 6.69
N GLY A 108 -17.92 -5.16 5.85
CA GLY A 108 -18.29 -3.80 6.26
C GLY A 108 -17.10 -2.93 6.67
N ILE A 109 -15.87 -3.29 6.26
CA ILE A 109 -14.66 -2.57 6.63
C ILE A 109 -14.50 -1.35 5.71
N THR A 110 -14.51 -0.17 6.33
CA THR A 110 -14.33 1.09 5.62
C THR A 110 -12.85 1.47 5.55
N THR A 111 -12.35 1.74 4.36
CA THR A 111 -10.98 2.22 4.10
C THR A 111 -11.00 3.71 3.79
N LYS A 112 -10.32 4.52 4.61
CA LYS A 112 -10.20 5.98 4.44
C LYS A 112 -8.88 6.41 3.84
N ALA A 113 -7.85 5.60 4.03
CA ALA A 113 -6.50 5.91 3.61
C ALA A 113 -5.87 4.75 2.84
N LEU A 114 -5.14 5.07 1.77
CA LEU A 114 -4.34 4.13 1.01
C LEU A 114 -2.93 4.69 0.85
N ASN A 115 -1.92 3.88 1.18
CA ASN A 115 -0.52 4.19 0.98
C ASN A 115 0.07 3.20 -0.02
N LEU A 116 0.56 3.70 -1.15
CA LEU A 116 1.11 2.90 -2.25
C LEU A 116 2.62 2.63 -2.10
N GLY A 117 3.22 3.05 -0.96
CA GLY A 117 4.66 2.90 -0.76
C GLY A 117 5.47 3.83 -1.68
N GLY A 118 6.65 3.36 -2.03
CA GLY A 118 7.59 4.10 -2.85
C GLY A 118 8.04 3.30 -4.08
N GLY A 119 9.36 3.22 -4.24
CA GLY A 119 9.95 2.44 -5.33
C GLY A 119 10.22 3.22 -6.60
N PHE A 120 9.91 4.53 -6.62
CA PHE A 120 10.17 5.41 -7.76
C PHE A 120 11.64 5.33 -8.17
N ALA A 121 11.88 5.03 -9.46
CA ALA A 121 13.21 4.86 -9.99
C ALA A 121 14.03 6.16 -9.92
N ALA A 122 15.33 6.02 -9.72
CA ALA A 122 16.30 7.09 -9.80
C ALA A 122 17.39 6.71 -10.82
N TYR A 123 18.05 7.72 -11.34
CA TYR A 123 19.16 7.56 -12.25
C TYR A 123 20.44 7.18 -11.49
N TYR A 124 21.09 6.08 -11.88
CA TYR A 124 22.40 5.66 -11.36
C TYR A 124 23.41 5.44 -12.47
N THR A 125 22.98 4.93 -13.62
CA THR A 125 23.83 4.59 -14.75
C THR A 125 23.29 5.20 -16.05
N SER A 126 24.10 5.27 -17.08
CA SER A 126 23.68 5.76 -18.40
C SER A 126 22.57 4.94 -19.07
N GLU A 127 22.30 3.74 -18.55
CA GLU A 127 21.25 2.86 -19.04
C GLU A 127 19.90 3.09 -18.32
N ASP A 128 19.92 3.82 -17.22
CA ASP A 128 18.72 4.12 -16.44
C ASP A 128 17.93 5.27 -17.08
N HIS A 129 16.66 5.06 -17.34
CA HIS A 129 15.76 6.06 -17.90
C HIS A 129 14.51 6.20 -17.02
N PRO A 130 14.64 6.77 -15.80
CA PRO A 130 13.49 6.93 -14.90
C PRO A 130 12.46 7.87 -15.51
N ILE A 131 11.18 7.50 -15.37
CA ILE A 131 10.09 8.39 -15.73
C ILE A 131 10.08 9.58 -14.76
N PRO A 132 9.86 10.81 -15.22
CA PRO A 132 9.75 11.97 -14.34
C PRO A 132 8.73 11.72 -13.22
N LEU A 133 9.12 11.99 -11.97
CA LEU A 133 8.28 11.74 -10.79
C LEU A 133 6.90 12.40 -10.92
N GLN A 134 6.85 13.60 -11.51
CA GLN A 134 5.60 14.31 -11.77
C GLN A 134 4.64 13.49 -12.65
N GLU A 135 5.16 12.85 -13.70
CA GLU A 135 4.34 12.02 -14.60
C GLU A 135 3.81 10.78 -13.88
N VAL A 136 4.65 10.12 -13.08
CA VAL A 136 4.24 8.96 -12.27
C VAL A 136 3.17 9.38 -11.26
N CYS A 137 3.37 10.48 -10.54
CA CYS A 137 2.40 11.00 -9.58
C CYS A 137 1.06 11.35 -10.24
N GLN A 138 1.09 11.95 -11.43
CA GLN A 138 -0.14 12.26 -12.17
C GLN A 138 -0.88 10.98 -12.55
N THR A 139 -0.17 9.96 -13.06
CA THR A 139 -0.75 8.66 -13.39
C THR A 139 -1.39 8.00 -12.17
N ILE A 140 -0.71 8.03 -11.02
CA ILE A 140 -1.22 7.52 -9.73
C ILE A 140 -2.52 8.24 -9.35
N LEU A 141 -2.51 9.58 -9.36
CA LEU A 141 -3.67 10.39 -8.98
C LEU A 141 -4.88 10.13 -9.87
N ASP A 142 -4.68 10.11 -11.19
CA ASP A 142 -5.75 9.89 -12.16
C ASP A 142 -6.34 8.48 -12.02
N THR A 143 -5.48 7.47 -11.88
CA THR A 143 -5.92 6.07 -11.68
C THR A 143 -6.67 5.91 -10.36
N CYS A 144 -6.14 6.45 -9.25
CA CYS A 144 -6.80 6.39 -7.95
C CYS A 144 -8.17 7.08 -7.97
N LYS A 145 -8.28 8.25 -8.61
CA LYS A 145 -9.54 8.97 -8.75
C LYS A 145 -10.56 8.15 -9.53
N TRP A 146 -10.14 7.60 -10.68
CA TRP A 146 -10.98 6.77 -11.52
C TRP A 146 -11.52 5.55 -10.77
N GLU A 147 -10.64 4.77 -10.14
CA GLU A 147 -11.04 3.53 -9.44
C GLU A 147 -11.86 3.82 -8.18
N ARG A 148 -11.51 4.87 -7.42
CA ARG A 148 -12.31 5.33 -6.28
C ARG A 148 -13.75 5.64 -6.70
N ASP A 149 -13.93 6.41 -7.78
CA ASP A 149 -15.24 6.82 -8.26
C ASP A 149 -16.02 5.63 -8.85
N ARG A 150 -15.32 4.70 -9.53
CA ARG A 150 -15.87 3.46 -10.08
C ARG A 150 -16.46 2.55 -8.99
N TYR A 151 -15.76 2.37 -7.88
CA TYR A 151 -16.19 1.55 -6.76
C TYR A 151 -16.96 2.33 -5.68
N GLN A 152 -17.11 3.65 -5.83
CA GLN A 152 -17.72 4.54 -4.86
C GLN A 152 -17.12 4.43 -3.45
N LEU A 153 -15.79 4.33 -3.39
CA LEU A 153 -15.07 4.13 -2.13
C LEU A 153 -14.95 5.43 -1.34
N PRO A 154 -15.10 5.40 0.01
CA PRO A 154 -14.98 6.56 0.87
C PRO A 154 -13.51 6.92 1.17
N LEU A 155 -12.64 6.80 0.17
CA LEU A 155 -11.22 7.09 0.30
C LEU A 155 -10.98 8.60 0.42
N GLU A 156 -10.39 9.02 1.53
CA GLU A 156 -10.12 10.43 1.87
C GLU A 156 -8.65 10.81 1.66
N LYS A 157 -7.74 9.84 1.77
CA LYS A 157 -6.30 10.09 1.76
C LYS A 157 -5.56 9.09 0.89
N LEU A 158 -4.69 9.63 0.03
CA LEU A 158 -3.69 8.88 -0.71
C LEU A 158 -2.30 9.29 -0.25
N MET A 159 -1.41 8.33 -0.05
CA MET A 159 -0.02 8.55 0.39
C MET A 159 0.95 7.79 -0.51
N ILE A 160 2.14 8.36 -0.67
CA ILE A 160 3.30 7.75 -1.30
C ILE A 160 4.55 7.98 -0.46
N GLU A 161 5.60 7.18 -0.67
CA GLU A 161 6.86 7.21 0.10
C GLU A 161 8.07 7.43 -0.83
N PRO A 162 8.27 8.62 -1.40
CA PRO A 162 9.27 8.88 -2.45
C PRO A 162 10.70 9.08 -1.88
N GLY A 163 11.21 8.15 -1.07
CA GLY A 163 12.51 8.27 -0.41
C GLY A 163 13.66 8.42 -1.39
N ARG A 164 13.93 7.39 -2.21
CA ARG A 164 15.04 7.34 -3.17
C ARG A 164 15.01 8.50 -4.16
N SER A 165 13.89 8.76 -4.77
CA SER A 165 13.72 9.81 -5.79
C SER A 165 13.97 11.23 -5.27
N ILE A 166 14.00 11.44 -3.95
CA ILE A 166 14.32 12.74 -3.34
C ILE A 166 15.83 12.89 -3.11
N VAL A 167 16.53 11.81 -2.71
CA VAL A 167 17.90 11.92 -2.19
C VAL A 167 18.96 11.24 -3.04
N ALA A 168 18.61 10.42 -4.02
CA ALA A 168 19.57 9.60 -4.76
C ALA A 168 20.64 10.42 -5.50
N GLU A 169 20.28 11.59 -6.01
CA GLU A 169 21.21 12.48 -6.73
C GLU A 169 21.96 13.43 -5.81
N ALA A 170 21.62 13.48 -4.52
CA ALA A 170 22.21 14.41 -3.55
C ALA A 170 23.46 13.88 -2.85
N GLY A 171 23.87 12.64 -3.11
CA GLY A 171 25.00 12.00 -2.47
C GLY A 171 25.64 10.91 -3.31
N SER A 172 26.86 10.53 -2.91
CA SER A 172 27.60 9.39 -3.46
C SER A 172 28.11 8.54 -2.30
N THR A 173 28.22 7.24 -2.51
CA THR A 173 28.87 6.30 -1.60
C THR A 173 30.19 5.81 -2.17
#